data_b62bbf6a1a38e874f17200e376e56afb
#
_entry.id   b62bbf6a1a38e874f17200e376e56afb
#
_cell.length_a   1.000
_cell.length_b   1.000
_cell.length_c   1.000
_cell.angle_alpha   90.00
_cell.angle_beta   90.00
_cell.angle_gamma   90.00
#
_symmetry.space_group_name_H-M   'P 1'
#
loop_
_entity.id
_entity.type
_entity.pdbx_description
1 polymer ?
#
loop_
_entity_poly.entity_id
_entity_poly.type
_entity_poly.pdbx_seq_one_letter_code
_entity_poly.pdbx_strand_id
1 'polypeptide(L)'
;MIMAGGDEMNLLQSTKTYTELLTLMEACGYSALHIKRVKREINWLAANQDDYGISSYEEAYRIRANLTESEPMMEQYRAVYSLFKRYCAYGDMAVQTREPLFRRDTYTQLNPYFKTLLDAYEESSKKRGLKSGTYRSAISACSGLLLFFQENGHETLGKVSEKDVLAYFMANNDREPLSGSTRSNIASVLRADIGIYTEDARRILSYLPALRRNRKTIQYLTEEETCSVRDVLSREDSLLSLRDRAIGMLLYFTGMRSCDVASLCFSDINWEKDEIRMTQRKTGNGLLLPLTAPVGNALYDYISIERPESRHSRIFLCSLAPYRPISPGTVGNAAGRIFDAASIRQGTHDRRGSHIFRHNLATSFAGNGIPRPVISATLGHSDPDSLEHYLSADIRHLRECSLSIEDFPVRKGVFGK
;
A
#
# COMPACT_ATOMS: atom_id res chain seq x y z
N MET A 1 11.04 2.10 -26.75
CA MET A 1 11.64 0.90 -27.35
C MET A 1 12.17 0.07 -26.18
N ILE A 2 11.37 -0.86 -25.69
CA ILE A 2 11.67 -1.71 -24.56
C ILE A 2 12.44 -2.89 -25.11
N MET A 3 13.71 -2.98 -24.80
CA MET A 3 14.54 -4.14 -25.11
C MET A 3 14.11 -5.28 -24.18
N ALA A 4 13.32 -6.20 -24.71
CA ALA A 4 13.16 -7.53 -24.16
C ALA A 4 14.35 -8.37 -24.66
N GLY A 5 15.25 -8.67 -23.78
CA GLY A 5 16.40 -9.55 -24.03
C GLY A 5 17.01 -9.84 -22.67
N GLY A 6 16.79 -11.07 -22.18
CA GLY A 6 17.51 -11.58 -21.02
C GLY A 6 18.96 -11.81 -21.40
N ASP A 7 19.79 -10.79 -21.35
CA ASP A 7 21.21 -10.98 -21.32
C ASP A 7 21.60 -11.35 -19.89
N GLU A 8 22.14 -12.56 -19.74
CA GLU A 8 22.91 -13.02 -18.58
C GLU A 8 24.04 -12.01 -18.35
N MET A 9 23.80 -11.07 -17.43
CA MET A 9 24.74 -10.01 -17.16
C MET A 9 25.86 -10.58 -16.31
N ASN A 10 27.01 -10.77 -16.95
CA ASN A 10 28.24 -11.25 -16.33
C ASN A 10 28.61 -10.32 -15.16
N LEU A 11 28.40 -10.78 -13.92
CA LEU A 11 28.60 -10.04 -12.67
C LEU A 11 30.00 -9.40 -12.55
N LEU A 12 31.00 -9.96 -13.27
CA LEU A 12 32.40 -9.53 -13.18
C LEU A 12 32.84 -8.47 -14.19
N GLN A 13 32.05 -8.10 -15.19
CA GLN A 13 32.42 -6.96 -16.06
C GLN A 13 32.31 -5.60 -15.34
N SER A 14 32.14 -5.59 -14.03
CA SER A 14 31.65 -4.42 -13.31
C SER A 14 32.53 -3.89 -12.17
N THR A 15 33.85 -4.14 -12.12
CA THR A 15 34.66 -3.46 -11.09
C THR A 15 34.57 -1.94 -11.25
N LYS A 16 34.52 -1.45 -12.48
CA LYS A 16 34.26 -0.04 -12.78
C LYS A 16 32.85 0.38 -12.34
N THR A 17 31.84 -0.44 -12.61
CA THR A 17 30.44 -0.20 -12.24
C THR A 17 30.25 -0.14 -10.71
N TYR A 18 30.93 -0.97 -9.94
CA TYR A 18 30.86 -0.92 -8.48
C TYR A 18 31.55 0.31 -7.89
N THR A 19 32.66 0.76 -8.49
CA THR A 19 33.29 2.01 -8.08
C THR A 19 32.39 3.22 -8.35
N GLU A 20 31.77 3.25 -9.52
CA GLU A 20 30.79 4.28 -9.87
C GLU A 20 29.56 4.26 -8.92
N LEU A 21 29.06 3.06 -8.59
CA LEU A 21 27.96 2.90 -7.62
C LEU A 21 28.34 3.48 -6.24
N LEU A 22 29.54 3.16 -5.73
CA LEU A 22 29.98 3.66 -4.42
C LEU A 22 30.13 5.17 -4.42
N THR A 23 30.71 5.75 -5.48
CA THR A 23 30.82 7.21 -5.66
C THR A 23 29.42 7.86 -5.71
N LEU A 24 28.50 7.26 -6.45
CA LEU A 24 27.12 7.74 -6.52
C LEU A 24 26.41 7.64 -5.15
N MET A 25 26.66 6.59 -4.37
CA MET A 25 26.13 6.45 -3.03
C MET A 25 26.62 7.57 -2.10
N GLU A 26 27.90 7.92 -2.17
CA GLU A 26 28.49 9.03 -1.42
C GLU A 26 27.83 10.36 -1.84
N ALA A 27 27.72 10.61 -3.14
CA ALA A 27 27.06 11.79 -3.70
C ALA A 27 25.57 11.90 -3.33
N CYS A 28 24.89 10.76 -3.17
CA CYS A 28 23.48 10.69 -2.76
C CYS A 28 23.28 10.75 -1.24
N GLY A 29 24.34 10.92 -0.43
CA GLY A 29 24.24 11.08 1.01
C GLY A 29 24.00 9.79 1.80
N TYR A 30 24.36 8.62 1.26
CA TYR A 30 24.28 7.37 2.03
C TYR A 30 25.24 7.38 3.22
N SER A 31 24.84 6.78 4.33
CA SER A 31 25.69 6.70 5.51
C SER A 31 26.94 5.85 5.26
N ALA A 32 28.06 6.25 5.85
CA ALA A 32 29.33 5.52 5.77
C ALA A 32 29.18 4.03 6.16
N LEU A 33 28.33 3.73 7.15
CA LEU A 33 28.03 2.36 7.56
C LEU A 33 27.35 1.55 6.45
N HIS A 34 26.41 2.17 5.73
CA HIS A 34 25.72 1.49 4.63
C HIS A 34 26.67 1.26 3.45
N ILE A 35 27.48 2.25 3.10
CA ILE A 35 28.52 2.12 2.07
C ILE A 35 29.50 1.00 2.45
N LYS A 36 29.93 0.92 3.71
CA LYS A 36 30.79 -0.17 4.20
C LYS A 36 30.15 -1.55 4.04
N ARG A 37 28.84 -1.67 4.27
CA ARG A 37 28.09 -2.91 4.05
C ARG A 37 28.07 -3.30 2.57
N VAL A 38 27.80 -2.34 1.69
CA VAL A 38 27.81 -2.55 0.23
C VAL A 38 29.20 -2.99 -0.24
N LYS A 39 30.27 -2.31 0.19
CA LYS A 39 31.68 -2.71 -0.09
C LYS A 39 31.97 -4.14 0.34
N ARG A 40 31.50 -4.55 1.52
CA ARG A 40 31.69 -5.91 2.01
C ARG A 40 31.04 -6.95 1.10
N GLU A 41 29.81 -6.70 0.61
CA GLU A 41 29.14 -7.63 -0.29
C GLU A 41 29.75 -7.64 -1.70
N ILE A 42 30.28 -6.51 -2.18
CA ILE A 42 31.05 -6.46 -3.43
C ILE A 42 32.31 -7.37 -3.31
N ASN A 43 33.06 -7.22 -2.21
CA ASN A 43 34.27 -8.01 -1.99
C ASN A 43 33.92 -9.51 -1.82
N TRP A 44 32.81 -9.82 -1.16
CA TRP A 44 32.36 -11.20 -1.02
C TRP A 44 31.99 -11.81 -2.38
N LEU A 45 31.26 -11.10 -3.23
CA LEU A 45 30.94 -11.53 -4.59
C LEU A 45 32.22 -11.80 -5.39
N ALA A 46 33.16 -10.86 -5.39
CA ALA A 46 34.40 -10.99 -6.12
C ALA A 46 35.25 -12.19 -5.69
N ALA A 47 35.20 -12.56 -4.39
CA ALA A 47 35.94 -13.69 -3.85
C ALA A 47 35.24 -15.04 -4.01
N ASN A 48 33.93 -15.09 -4.19
CA ASN A 48 33.16 -16.33 -4.11
C ASN A 48 32.35 -16.65 -5.38
N GLN A 49 32.35 -15.76 -6.38
CA GLN A 49 31.53 -15.95 -7.57
C GLN A 49 31.84 -17.25 -8.30
N ASP A 50 33.12 -17.52 -8.51
CA ASP A 50 33.57 -18.72 -9.26
C ASP A 50 33.36 -19.99 -8.42
N ASP A 51 33.66 -19.94 -7.12
CA ASP A 51 33.56 -21.11 -6.23
C ASP A 51 32.12 -21.60 -6.07
N TYR A 52 31.15 -20.69 -6.06
CA TYR A 52 29.73 -21.02 -5.94
C TYR A 52 28.97 -21.02 -7.28
N GLY A 53 29.65 -20.72 -8.40
CA GLY A 53 29.03 -20.63 -9.73
C GLY A 53 27.91 -19.58 -9.81
N ILE A 54 28.11 -18.41 -9.17
CA ILE A 54 27.08 -17.37 -9.06
C ILE A 54 26.90 -16.65 -10.40
N SER A 55 25.75 -16.80 -11.03
CA SER A 55 25.40 -16.17 -12.30
C SER A 55 24.46 -14.96 -12.17
N SER A 56 23.78 -14.82 -11.03
CA SER A 56 22.78 -13.76 -10.81
C SER A 56 22.81 -13.22 -9.37
N TYR A 57 22.29 -12.00 -9.19
CA TYR A 57 22.13 -11.40 -7.86
C TYR A 57 21.11 -12.16 -7.00
N GLU A 58 20.16 -12.85 -7.60
CA GLU A 58 19.22 -13.74 -6.95
C GLU A 58 19.93 -14.95 -6.32
N GLU A 59 20.84 -15.56 -7.05
CA GLU A 59 21.67 -16.67 -6.55
C GLU A 59 22.59 -16.21 -5.45
N ALA A 60 23.28 -15.09 -5.63
CA ALA A 60 24.12 -14.47 -4.61
C ALA A 60 23.36 -14.24 -3.31
N TYR A 61 22.16 -13.64 -3.39
CA TYR A 61 21.30 -13.44 -2.22
C TYR A 61 20.91 -14.77 -1.57
N ARG A 62 20.50 -15.77 -2.37
CA ARG A 62 20.09 -17.10 -1.84
C ARG A 62 21.23 -17.76 -1.09
N ILE A 63 22.43 -17.75 -1.64
CA ILE A 63 23.62 -18.33 -0.99
C ILE A 63 23.94 -17.57 0.30
N ARG A 64 23.95 -16.24 0.27
CA ARG A 64 24.20 -15.42 1.47
C ARG A 64 23.15 -15.63 2.55
N ALA A 65 21.86 -15.75 2.16
CA ALA A 65 20.78 -16.01 3.09
C ALA A 65 20.90 -17.40 3.74
N ASN A 66 21.34 -18.40 2.99
CA ASN A 66 21.56 -19.75 3.52
C ASN A 66 22.79 -19.87 4.44
N LEU A 67 23.76 -18.95 4.32
CA LEU A 67 24.96 -18.89 5.18
C LEU A 67 24.71 -18.17 6.51
N THR A 68 23.47 -17.75 6.82
CA THR A 68 23.13 -17.06 8.06
C THR A 68 21.77 -17.51 8.59
N GLU A 69 21.66 -17.61 9.90
CA GLU A 69 20.38 -17.84 10.60
C GLU A 69 19.73 -16.51 11.05
N SER A 70 20.42 -15.40 10.90
CA SER A 70 19.98 -14.09 11.37
C SER A 70 19.02 -13.42 10.38
N GLU A 71 17.72 -13.31 10.72
CA GLU A 71 16.73 -12.57 9.92
C GLU A 71 17.16 -11.12 9.61
N PRO A 72 17.69 -10.33 10.57
CA PRO A 72 18.17 -8.98 10.27
C PRO A 72 19.30 -8.96 9.24
N MET A 73 20.18 -9.97 9.22
CA MET A 73 21.23 -10.08 8.21
C MET A 73 20.68 -10.46 6.85
N MET A 74 19.72 -11.37 6.77
CA MET A 74 19.03 -11.70 5.51
C MET A 74 18.36 -10.48 4.89
N GLU A 75 17.72 -9.65 5.71
CA GLU A 75 17.14 -8.37 5.24
C GLU A 75 18.21 -7.39 4.72
N GLN A 76 19.37 -7.32 5.37
CA GLN A 76 20.49 -6.50 4.90
C GLN A 76 21.00 -7.00 3.55
N TYR A 77 21.21 -8.30 3.38
CA TYR A 77 21.63 -8.88 2.10
C TYR A 77 20.59 -8.59 1.02
N ARG A 78 19.31 -8.81 1.30
CA ARG A 78 18.22 -8.50 0.38
C ARG A 78 18.26 -7.03 -0.07
N ALA A 79 18.48 -6.11 0.85
CA ALA A 79 18.57 -4.68 0.54
C ALA A 79 19.76 -4.37 -0.38
N VAL A 80 20.95 -4.94 -0.10
CA VAL A 80 22.16 -4.71 -0.88
C VAL A 80 22.03 -5.30 -2.29
N TYR A 81 21.63 -6.56 -2.41
CA TYR A 81 21.46 -7.19 -3.73
C TYR A 81 20.34 -6.56 -4.56
N SER A 82 19.27 -6.08 -3.89
CA SER A 82 18.23 -5.28 -4.56
C SER A 82 18.77 -3.94 -5.07
N LEU A 83 19.72 -3.34 -4.36
CA LEU A 83 20.39 -2.11 -4.79
C LEU A 83 21.25 -2.39 -6.00
N PHE A 84 22.04 -3.47 -6.01
CA PHE A 84 22.85 -3.87 -7.16
C PHE A 84 22.00 -4.10 -8.41
N LYS A 85 20.96 -4.93 -8.30
CA LYS A 85 20.05 -5.22 -9.41
C LYS A 85 19.39 -3.95 -9.96
N ARG A 86 18.97 -3.05 -9.08
CA ARG A 86 18.36 -1.78 -9.48
C ARG A 86 19.34 -0.85 -10.19
N TYR A 87 20.53 -0.72 -9.64
CA TYR A 87 21.57 0.11 -10.24
C TYR A 87 21.99 -0.43 -11.63
N CYS A 88 22.17 -1.73 -11.75
CA CYS A 88 22.49 -2.36 -13.04
C CYS A 88 21.38 -2.20 -14.08
N ALA A 89 20.12 -2.31 -13.66
CA ALA A 89 18.99 -2.20 -14.59
C ALA A 89 18.67 -0.77 -15.04
N TYR A 90 18.94 0.23 -14.20
CA TYR A 90 18.47 1.60 -14.42
C TYR A 90 19.56 2.67 -14.34
N GLY A 91 20.77 2.34 -13.92
CA GLY A 91 21.83 3.31 -13.66
C GLY A 91 21.54 4.29 -12.52
N ASP A 92 20.45 4.06 -11.79
CA ASP A 92 19.95 4.93 -10.72
C ASP A 92 19.40 4.10 -9.54
N MET A 93 19.74 4.50 -8.34
CA MET A 93 19.26 3.87 -7.09
C MET A 93 17.91 4.41 -6.63
N ALA A 94 17.53 5.59 -7.10
CA ALA A 94 16.28 6.27 -6.70
C ALA A 94 15.05 5.78 -7.46
N VAL A 95 15.21 4.99 -8.52
CA VAL A 95 14.10 4.49 -9.31
C VAL A 95 13.18 3.62 -8.45
N GLN A 96 11.94 4.04 -8.34
CA GLN A 96 10.89 3.24 -7.72
C GLN A 96 10.49 2.12 -8.67
N THR A 97 11.09 0.94 -8.51
CA THR A 97 10.60 -0.25 -9.18
C THR A 97 9.38 -0.78 -8.44
N ARG A 98 8.28 -0.94 -9.16
CA ARG A 98 7.08 -1.60 -8.62
C ARG A 98 7.20 -3.12 -8.58
N GLU A 99 8.24 -3.66 -9.18
CA GLU A 99 8.53 -5.08 -9.17
C GLU A 99 9.36 -5.42 -7.95
N PRO A 100 8.92 -6.34 -7.09
CA PRO A 100 9.73 -6.85 -6.00
C PRO A 100 10.92 -7.60 -6.60
N LEU A 101 12.13 -7.15 -6.28
CA LEU A 101 13.36 -7.70 -6.86
C LEU A 101 13.68 -9.11 -6.36
N PHE A 102 13.16 -9.48 -5.19
CA PHE A 102 13.20 -10.83 -4.63
C PHE A 102 11.79 -11.16 -4.14
N ARG A 103 10.99 -11.77 -5.01
CA ARG A 103 9.63 -12.18 -4.64
C ARG A 103 9.72 -13.37 -3.69
N ARG A 104 9.23 -13.20 -2.47
CA ARG A 104 8.83 -14.28 -1.55
C ARG A 104 7.30 -14.45 -1.56
N ASP A 105 6.65 -14.11 -2.66
CA ASP A 105 5.20 -14.22 -2.75
C ASP A 105 4.79 -15.63 -3.21
N THR A 106 3.53 -15.93 -3.01
CA THR A 106 2.91 -17.20 -3.37
C THR A 106 3.07 -17.52 -4.86
N TYR A 107 3.15 -16.48 -5.72
CA TYR A 107 3.37 -16.63 -7.16
C TYR A 107 4.69 -17.36 -7.48
N THR A 108 5.77 -17.08 -6.75
CA THR A 108 7.07 -17.72 -7.03
C THR A 108 7.09 -19.21 -6.75
N GLN A 109 6.18 -19.70 -5.89
CA GLN A 109 6.05 -21.10 -5.49
C GLN A 109 5.21 -21.91 -6.47
N LEU A 110 4.49 -21.24 -7.39
CA LEU A 110 3.64 -21.91 -8.38
C LEU A 110 4.48 -22.65 -9.44
N ASN A 111 3.90 -23.71 -9.96
CA ASN A 111 4.44 -24.44 -11.10
C ASN A 111 4.40 -23.58 -12.39
N PRO A 112 5.09 -23.98 -13.46
CA PRO A 112 5.13 -23.20 -14.70
C PRO A 112 3.75 -22.94 -15.32
N TYR A 113 2.84 -23.94 -15.28
CA TYR A 113 1.49 -23.79 -15.83
C TYR A 113 0.70 -22.67 -15.16
N PHE A 114 0.67 -22.63 -13.82
CA PHE A 114 -0.04 -21.59 -13.08
C PHE A 114 0.61 -20.23 -13.19
N LYS A 115 1.95 -20.17 -13.30
CA LYS A 115 2.65 -18.90 -13.57
C LYS A 115 2.24 -18.31 -14.90
N THR A 116 2.29 -19.13 -15.99
CA THR A 116 1.93 -18.68 -17.32
C THR A 116 0.46 -18.23 -17.41
N LEU A 117 -0.44 -18.89 -16.67
CA LEU A 117 -1.85 -18.45 -16.55
C LEU A 117 -1.95 -17.04 -15.96
N LEU A 118 -1.25 -16.78 -14.88
CA LEU A 118 -1.28 -15.45 -14.20
C LEU A 118 -0.58 -14.39 -15.05
N ASP A 119 0.47 -14.74 -15.78
CA ASP A 119 1.16 -13.84 -16.71
C ASP A 119 0.24 -13.45 -17.88
N ALA A 120 -0.54 -14.41 -18.42
CA ALA A 120 -1.56 -14.14 -19.43
C ALA A 120 -2.64 -13.18 -18.90
N TYR A 121 -3.06 -13.33 -17.64
CA TYR A 121 -3.98 -12.40 -17.01
C TYR A 121 -3.36 -11.00 -16.84
N GLU A 122 -2.10 -10.90 -16.44
CA GLU A 122 -1.41 -9.62 -16.33
C GLU A 122 -1.34 -8.90 -17.68
N GLU A 123 -0.99 -9.62 -18.74
CA GLU A 123 -0.93 -9.06 -20.08
C GLU A 123 -2.31 -8.59 -20.58
N SER A 124 -3.35 -9.43 -20.41
CA SER A 124 -4.74 -9.08 -20.72
C SER A 124 -5.19 -7.84 -19.94
N SER A 125 -4.82 -7.74 -18.66
CA SER A 125 -5.15 -6.60 -17.80
C SER A 125 -4.45 -5.33 -18.24
N LYS A 126 -3.18 -5.40 -18.64
CA LYS A 126 -2.42 -4.26 -19.20
C LYS A 126 -3.04 -3.78 -20.52
N LYS A 127 -3.42 -4.68 -21.41
CA LYS A 127 -4.12 -4.34 -22.68
C LYS A 127 -5.46 -3.63 -22.42
N ARG A 128 -6.17 -3.99 -21.37
CA ARG A 128 -7.43 -3.36 -20.94
C ARG A 128 -7.23 -2.05 -20.18
N GLY A 129 -6.00 -1.60 -19.97
CA GLY A 129 -5.68 -0.35 -19.25
C GLY A 129 -5.94 -0.41 -17.74
N LEU A 130 -6.00 -1.59 -17.11
CA LEU A 130 -6.20 -1.70 -15.67
C LEU A 130 -5.00 -1.14 -14.90
N LYS A 131 -5.28 -0.44 -13.79
CA LYS A 131 -4.23 0.06 -12.90
C LYS A 131 -3.46 -1.11 -12.27
N SER A 132 -2.12 -0.97 -12.20
CA SER A 132 -1.24 -2.02 -11.70
C SER A 132 -1.61 -2.56 -10.30
N GLY A 133 -2.10 -1.70 -9.40
CA GLY A 133 -2.58 -2.13 -8.08
C GLY A 133 -3.79 -3.07 -8.16
N THR A 134 -4.67 -2.90 -9.15
CA THR A 134 -5.86 -3.73 -9.32
C THR A 134 -5.49 -5.16 -9.76
N TYR A 135 -4.75 -5.30 -10.86
CA TYR A 135 -4.42 -6.65 -11.33
C TYR A 135 -3.42 -7.38 -10.41
N ARG A 136 -2.51 -6.66 -9.76
CA ARG A 136 -1.60 -7.28 -8.77
C ARG A 136 -2.33 -7.83 -7.55
N SER A 137 -3.35 -7.13 -7.05
CA SER A 137 -4.19 -7.65 -5.96
C SER A 137 -4.95 -8.91 -6.41
N ALA A 138 -5.42 -8.94 -7.66
CA ALA A 138 -6.08 -10.11 -8.22
C ALA A 138 -5.11 -11.29 -8.39
N ILE A 139 -3.90 -11.05 -8.92
CA ILE A 139 -2.84 -12.06 -9.05
C ILE A 139 -2.47 -12.62 -7.68
N SER A 140 -2.23 -11.77 -6.68
CA SER A 140 -1.89 -12.21 -5.34
C SER A 140 -2.96 -13.10 -4.72
N ALA A 141 -4.23 -12.71 -4.84
CA ALA A 141 -5.34 -13.51 -4.32
C ALA A 141 -5.49 -14.85 -5.07
N CYS A 142 -5.37 -14.84 -6.40
CA CYS A 142 -5.48 -16.04 -7.22
C CYS A 142 -4.29 -16.97 -7.03
N SER A 143 -3.07 -16.44 -6.82
CA SER A 143 -1.88 -17.25 -6.49
C SER A 143 -2.11 -18.13 -5.26
N GLY A 144 -2.81 -17.61 -4.24
CA GLY A 144 -3.16 -18.40 -3.06
C GLY A 144 -4.07 -19.60 -3.36
N LEU A 145 -5.07 -19.39 -4.22
CA LEU A 145 -5.94 -20.48 -4.69
C LEU A 145 -5.17 -21.52 -5.52
N LEU A 146 -4.34 -21.05 -6.47
CA LEU A 146 -3.58 -21.94 -7.34
C LEU A 146 -2.51 -22.73 -6.58
N LEU A 147 -1.86 -22.12 -5.58
CA LEU A 147 -0.93 -22.84 -4.72
C LEU A 147 -1.65 -23.94 -3.92
N PHE A 148 -2.82 -23.64 -3.37
CA PHE A 148 -3.63 -24.65 -2.69
C PHE A 148 -3.97 -25.83 -3.63
N PHE A 149 -4.34 -25.57 -4.88
CA PHE A 149 -4.57 -26.65 -5.85
C PHE A 149 -3.31 -27.46 -6.09
N GLN A 150 -2.16 -26.81 -6.28
CA GLN A 150 -0.88 -27.47 -6.49
C GLN A 150 -0.49 -28.36 -5.29
N GLU A 151 -0.66 -27.89 -4.06
CA GLU A 151 -0.38 -28.63 -2.84
C GLU A 151 -1.33 -29.84 -2.66
N ASN A 152 -2.52 -29.81 -3.27
CA ASN A 152 -3.46 -30.92 -3.31
C ASN A 152 -3.35 -31.78 -4.59
N GLY A 153 -2.21 -31.70 -5.28
CA GLY A 153 -1.87 -32.58 -6.41
C GLY A 153 -2.43 -32.18 -7.76
N HIS A 154 -2.96 -30.97 -7.91
CA HIS A 154 -3.41 -30.45 -9.20
C HIS A 154 -2.30 -29.64 -9.88
N GLU A 155 -1.72 -30.15 -10.93
CA GLU A 155 -0.71 -29.45 -11.74
C GLU A 155 -1.34 -28.46 -12.75
N THR A 156 -2.61 -28.65 -13.10
CA THR A 156 -3.39 -27.85 -14.06
C THR A 156 -4.82 -27.64 -13.57
N LEU A 157 -5.55 -26.69 -14.19
CA LEU A 157 -6.96 -26.44 -13.88
C LEU A 157 -7.90 -27.56 -14.36
N GLY A 158 -7.52 -28.36 -15.34
CA GLY A 158 -8.41 -29.29 -16.04
C GLY A 158 -9.09 -30.33 -15.12
N LYS A 159 -8.41 -30.78 -14.07
CA LYS A 159 -8.91 -31.78 -13.12
C LYS A 159 -9.49 -31.21 -11.81
N VAL A 160 -9.43 -29.88 -11.64
CA VAL A 160 -9.97 -29.23 -10.43
C VAL A 160 -11.49 -29.36 -10.40
N SER A 161 -12.01 -29.88 -9.30
CA SER A 161 -13.45 -30.07 -9.06
C SER A 161 -14.04 -28.95 -8.18
N GLU A 162 -15.37 -28.91 -8.08
CA GLU A 162 -16.08 -28.01 -7.16
C GLU A 162 -15.65 -28.22 -5.70
N LYS A 163 -15.41 -29.49 -5.31
CA LYS A 163 -14.95 -29.84 -3.96
C LYS A 163 -13.63 -29.17 -3.62
N ASP A 164 -12.69 -29.13 -4.57
CA ASP A 164 -11.36 -28.55 -4.37
C ASP A 164 -11.48 -27.04 -4.19
N VAL A 165 -12.34 -26.39 -4.95
CA VAL A 165 -12.60 -24.95 -4.80
C VAL A 165 -13.23 -24.66 -3.44
N LEU A 166 -14.27 -25.40 -3.06
CA LEU A 166 -14.93 -25.21 -1.78
C LEU A 166 -13.98 -25.50 -0.59
N ALA A 167 -13.12 -26.53 -0.72
CA ALA A 167 -12.10 -26.84 0.28
C ALA A 167 -11.16 -25.67 0.55
N TYR A 168 -10.72 -24.93 -0.49
CA TYR A 168 -9.91 -23.72 -0.30
C TYR A 168 -10.59 -22.67 0.56
N PHE A 169 -11.89 -22.44 0.35
CA PHE A 169 -12.66 -21.48 1.14
C PHE A 169 -13.00 -21.99 2.54
N MET A 170 -13.06 -23.30 2.75
CA MET A 170 -13.32 -23.93 4.04
C MET A 170 -12.06 -24.14 4.89
N ALA A 171 -10.94 -24.52 4.28
CA ALA A 171 -9.67 -24.77 4.97
C ALA A 171 -9.12 -23.54 5.70
N ASN A 172 -9.61 -22.35 5.35
CA ASN A 172 -9.26 -21.10 6.04
C ASN A 172 -10.21 -20.77 7.21
N ASN A 173 -11.12 -21.69 7.61
CA ASN A 173 -12.04 -21.44 8.73
C ASN A 173 -11.34 -21.38 10.10
N ASP A 174 -10.13 -21.95 10.26
CA ASP A 174 -9.28 -21.80 11.45
C ASP A 174 -8.51 -20.46 11.45
N ARG A 175 -8.51 -19.75 10.33
CA ARG A 175 -8.03 -18.37 10.17
C ARG A 175 -9.24 -17.50 9.86
N GLU A 176 -9.10 -16.17 9.96
CA GLU A 176 -10.19 -15.26 9.55
C GLU A 176 -10.77 -15.68 8.19
N PRO A 177 -12.12 -15.78 8.05
CA PRO A 177 -12.75 -16.23 6.83
C PRO A 177 -12.35 -15.32 5.65
N LEU A 178 -12.11 -15.93 4.50
CA LEU A 178 -11.68 -15.21 3.31
C LEU A 178 -12.63 -14.06 2.99
N SER A 179 -12.06 -12.88 2.79
CA SER A 179 -12.86 -11.68 2.56
C SER A 179 -13.58 -11.72 1.20
N GLY A 180 -14.73 -11.07 1.11
CA GLY A 180 -15.44 -10.91 -0.16
C GLY A 180 -14.59 -10.22 -1.24
N SER A 181 -13.60 -9.40 -0.84
CA SER A 181 -12.63 -8.80 -1.76
C SER A 181 -11.66 -9.85 -2.33
N THR A 182 -11.20 -10.81 -1.53
CA THR A 182 -10.35 -11.92 -2.00
C THR A 182 -11.09 -12.74 -3.06
N ARG A 183 -12.34 -13.13 -2.79
CA ARG A 183 -13.18 -13.81 -3.76
C ARG A 183 -13.37 -12.99 -5.05
N SER A 184 -13.64 -11.70 -4.93
CA SER A 184 -13.82 -10.82 -6.10
C SER A 184 -12.54 -10.69 -6.93
N ASN A 185 -11.38 -10.65 -6.29
CA ASN A 185 -10.09 -10.63 -6.94
C ASN A 185 -9.81 -11.95 -7.69
N ILE A 186 -10.08 -13.09 -7.07
CA ILE A 186 -10.00 -14.42 -7.72
C ILE A 186 -10.95 -14.47 -8.92
N ALA A 187 -12.21 -14.06 -8.74
CA ALA A 187 -13.19 -14.02 -9.81
C ALA A 187 -12.78 -13.09 -10.97
N SER A 188 -12.01 -12.03 -10.71
CA SER A 188 -11.49 -11.14 -11.74
C SER A 188 -10.50 -11.85 -12.66
N VAL A 189 -9.63 -12.70 -12.12
CA VAL A 189 -8.70 -13.54 -12.90
C VAL A 189 -9.45 -14.58 -13.72
N LEU A 190 -10.33 -15.35 -13.06
CA LEU A 190 -11.06 -16.46 -13.68
C LEU A 190 -12.08 -16.02 -14.75
N ARG A 191 -12.54 -14.77 -14.71
CA ARG A 191 -13.45 -14.19 -15.70
C ARG A 191 -12.75 -13.62 -16.92
N ALA A 192 -11.45 -13.36 -16.79
CA ALA A 192 -10.70 -12.73 -17.87
C ALA A 192 -10.54 -13.67 -19.08
N ASP A 193 -10.34 -13.06 -20.25
CA ASP A 193 -9.85 -13.79 -21.40
C ASP A 193 -8.34 -13.98 -21.26
N ILE A 194 -7.95 -15.21 -20.96
CA ILE A 194 -6.57 -15.64 -20.71
C ILE A 194 -6.12 -16.75 -21.67
N GLY A 195 -6.62 -16.67 -22.89
CA GLY A 195 -6.25 -17.60 -23.97
C GLY A 195 -6.70 -19.05 -23.68
N ILE A 196 -5.78 -20.00 -23.81
CA ILE A 196 -6.05 -21.44 -23.64
C ILE A 196 -6.59 -21.83 -22.25
N TYR A 197 -6.41 -20.98 -21.25
CA TYR A 197 -6.89 -21.21 -19.87
C TYR A 197 -8.34 -20.75 -19.64
N THR A 198 -8.95 -20.05 -20.60
CA THR A 198 -10.24 -19.35 -20.40
C THR A 198 -11.39 -20.30 -20.08
N GLU A 199 -11.48 -21.45 -20.74
CA GLU A 199 -12.57 -22.41 -20.53
C GLU A 199 -12.53 -23.03 -19.14
N ASP A 200 -11.37 -23.56 -18.73
CA ASP A 200 -11.18 -24.12 -17.39
C ASP A 200 -11.37 -23.05 -16.29
N ALA A 201 -10.87 -21.84 -16.52
CA ALA A 201 -11.04 -20.74 -15.58
C ALA A 201 -12.52 -20.37 -15.38
N ARG A 202 -13.31 -20.33 -16.45
CA ARG A 202 -14.77 -20.07 -16.38
C ARG A 202 -15.51 -21.20 -15.66
N ARG A 203 -15.12 -22.45 -15.87
CA ARG A 203 -15.65 -23.59 -15.13
C ARG A 203 -15.40 -23.44 -13.64
N ILE A 204 -14.17 -23.12 -13.22
CA ILE A 204 -13.82 -22.88 -11.81
C ILE A 204 -14.53 -21.64 -11.24
N LEU A 205 -14.73 -20.60 -12.05
CA LEU A 205 -15.50 -19.42 -11.66
C LEU A 205 -16.91 -19.78 -11.21
N SER A 206 -17.56 -20.77 -11.87
CA SER A 206 -18.90 -21.22 -11.50
C SER A 206 -18.96 -21.93 -10.14
N TYR A 207 -17.84 -22.46 -9.66
CA TYR A 207 -17.72 -23.16 -8.36
C TYR A 207 -17.45 -22.20 -7.21
N LEU A 208 -17.15 -20.92 -7.46
CA LEU A 208 -16.85 -19.96 -6.39
C LEU A 208 -18.08 -19.73 -5.49
N PRO A 209 -17.97 -19.93 -4.16
CA PRO A 209 -19.08 -19.77 -3.25
C PRO A 209 -19.56 -18.32 -3.17
N ALA A 210 -20.86 -18.14 -2.92
CA ALA A 210 -21.42 -16.83 -2.60
C ALA A 210 -21.02 -16.46 -1.16
N LEU A 211 -20.06 -15.54 -1.00
CA LEU A 211 -19.69 -15.03 0.32
C LEU A 211 -20.59 -13.87 0.71
N ARG A 212 -21.10 -13.90 1.95
CA ARG A 212 -21.83 -12.75 2.50
C ARG A 212 -20.92 -11.53 2.53
N ARG A 213 -21.39 -10.43 1.98
CA ARG A 213 -20.75 -9.13 2.17
C ARG A 213 -21.08 -8.63 3.58
N ASN A 214 -20.19 -8.88 4.53
CA ASN A 214 -20.31 -8.22 5.82
C ASN A 214 -20.05 -6.72 5.58
N ARG A 215 -21.07 -5.90 5.72
CA ARG A 215 -20.91 -4.44 5.75
C ARG A 215 -20.14 -4.12 7.03
N LYS A 216 -18.82 -3.87 6.88
CA LYS A 216 -18.00 -3.45 8.03
C LYS A 216 -18.43 -2.04 8.40
N THR A 217 -18.75 -1.82 9.65
CA THR A 217 -18.99 -0.49 10.20
C THR A 217 -17.77 0.38 9.96
N ILE A 218 -17.98 1.58 9.45
CA ILE A 218 -16.88 2.54 9.28
C ILE A 218 -16.42 2.98 10.65
N GLN A 219 -15.12 2.85 10.90
CA GLN A 219 -14.48 3.43 12.07
C GLN A 219 -14.01 4.84 11.74
N TYR A 220 -14.32 5.77 12.62
CA TYR A 220 -13.85 7.15 12.62
C TYR A 220 -13.37 7.51 14.02
N LEU A 221 -12.75 8.67 14.22
CA LEU A 221 -12.26 9.09 15.54
C LEU A 221 -13.44 9.49 16.44
N THR A 222 -13.39 9.08 17.71
CA THR A 222 -14.27 9.64 18.74
C THR A 222 -13.92 11.10 19.00
N GLU A 223 -14.72 11.81 19.78
CA GLU A 223 -14.42 13.21 20.15
C GLU A 223 -13.12 13.29 20.96
N GLU A 224 -12.92 12.36 21.92
CA GLU A 224 -11.69 12.28 22.71
C GLU A 224 -10.49 11.96 21.84
N GLU A 225 -10.60 10.97 20.93
CA GLU A 225 -9.52 10.63 19.99
C GLU A 225 -9.19 11.82 19.07
N THR A 226 -10.20 12.55 18.62
CA THR A 226 -10.05 13.75 17.78
C THR A 226 -9.31 14.86 18.52
N CYS A 227 -9.64 15.09 19.80
CA CYS A 227 -8.92 16.03 20.64
C CYS A 227 -7.46 15.60 20.83
N SER A 228 -7.21 14.35 21.21
CA SER A 228 -5.86 13.82 21.41
C SER A 228 -4.98 13.94 20.16
N VAL A 229 -5.53 13.62 18.99
CA VAL A 229 -4.83 13.76 17.69
C VAL A 229 -4.52 15.22 17.40
N ARG A 230 -5.48 16.12 17.58
CA ARG A 230 -5.30 17.54 17.35
C ARG A 230 -4.22 18.11 18.28
N ASP A 231 -4.23 17.73 19.55
CA ASP A 231 -3.24 18.19 20.53
C ASP A 231 -1.82 17.75 20.13
N VAL A 232 -1.62 16.48 19.77
CA VAL A 232 -0.32 15.97 19.31
C VAL A 232 0.15 16.68 18.03
N LEU A 233 -0.74 16.95 17.09
CA LEU A 233 -0.39 17.65 15.85
C LEU A 233 -0.07 19.14 16.08
N SER A 234 -0.68 19.77 17.08
CA SER A 234 -0.52 21.21 17.38
C SER A 234 0.70 21.50 18.25
N ARG A 235 1.19 20.53 19.03
CA ARG A 235 2.32 20.73 19.95
C ARG A 235 3.65 20.76 19.21
N GLU A 236 4.48 21.76 19.51
CA GLU A 236 5.83 21.90 18.95
C GLU A 236 6.80 20.85 19.52
N ASP A 237 6.61 20.46 20.78
CA ASP A 237 7.40 19.45 21.51
C ASP A 237 6.95 18.02 21.25
N SER A 238 6.11 17.78 20.25
CA SER A 238 5.65 16.43 19.92
C SER A 238 6.79 15.54 19.43
N LEU A 239 6.70 14.23 19.73
CA LEU A 239 7.67 13.23 19.27
C LEU A 239 7.60 12.96 17.75
N LEU A 240 6.73 13.66 17.04
CA LEU A 240 6.58 13.52 15.60
C LEU A 240 7.67 14.29 14.85
N SER A 241 8.21 13.71 13.79
CA SER A 241 9.02 14.45 12.82
C SER A 241 8.17 15.53 12.14
N LEU A 242 8.81 16.62 11.68
CA LEU A 242 8.09 17.68 10.94
C LEU A 242 7.40 17.13 9.70
N ARG A 243 7.99 16.13 9.04
CA ARG A 243 7.35 15.41 7.93
C ARG A 243 6.06 14.73 8.35
N ASP A 244 6.09 13.96 9.42
CA ASP A 244 4.92 13.20 9.87
C ASP A 244 3.83 14.12 10.41
N ARG A 245 4.22 15.24 11.05
CA ARG A 245 3.32 16.31 11.47
C ARG A 245 2.63 16.97 10.26
N ALA A 246 3.39 17.33 9.22
CA ALA A 246 2.83 17.93 8.00
C ALA A 246 1.88 16.94 7.27
N ILE A 247 2.24 15.66 7.20
CA ILE A 247 1.36 14.60 6.68
C ILE A 247 0.08 14.51 7.52
N GLY A 248 0.21 14.51 8.85
CA GLY A 248 -0.92 14.46 9.77
C GLY A 248 -1.87 15.64 9.63
N MET A 249 -1.35 16.86 9.53
CA MET A 249 -2.13 18.06 9.30
C MET A 249 -2.91 18.01 7.99
N LEU A 250 -2.26 17.57 6.88
CA LEU A 250 -2.95 17.34 5.60
C LEU A 250 -4.08 16.30 5.75
N LEU A 251 -3.80 15.15 6.37
CA LEU A 251 -4.81 14.11 6.55
C LEU A 251 -5.99 14.61 7.40
N TYR A 252 -5.70 15.32 8.49
CA TYR A 252 -6.70 15.76 9.46
C TYR A 252 -7.62 16.85 8.89
N PHE A 253 -7.04 17.91 8.27
CA PHE A 253 -7.82 19.04 7.79
C PHE A 253 -8.42 18.86 6.41
N THR A 254 -7.84 18.00 5.57
CA THR A 254 -8.28 17.86 4.17
C THR A 254 -8.90 16.50 3.83
N GLY A 255 -8.68 15.48 4.67
CA GLY A 255 -9.12 14.13 4.37
C GLY A 255 -8.53 13.53 3.09
N MET A 256 -7.39 14.03 2.60
CA MET A 256 -6.74 13.55 1.38
C MET A 256 -6.41 12.05 1.46
N ARG A 257 -6.45 11.37 0.31
CA ARG A 257 -6.02 9.97 0.25
C ARG A 257 -4.49 9.85 0.37
N SER A 258 -4.00 8.77 0.96
CA SER A 258 -2.56 8.53 1.09
C SER A 258 -1.79 8.67 -0.22
N CYS A 259 -2.37 8.20 -1.34
CA CYS A 259 -1.73 8.31 -2.65
C CYS A 259 -1.65 9.77 -3.15
N ASP A 260 -2.60 10.61 -2.77
CA ASP A 260 -2.64 12.01 -3.14
C ASP A 260 -1.63 12.80 -2.29
N VAL A 261 -1.60 12.58 -0.96
CA VAL A 261 -0.56 13.14 -0.07
C VAL A 261 0.85 12.75 -0.52
N ALA A 262 1.09 11.46 -0.80
CA ALA A 262 2.40 10.99 -1.27
C ALA A 262 2.79 11.57 -2.63
N SER A 263 1.81 12.01 -3.41
CA SER A 263 2.06 12.57 -4.74
C SER A 263 2.07 14.09 -4.82
N LEU A 264 1.87 14.77 -3.71
CA LEU A 264 1.81 16.23 -3.65
C LEU A 264 3.14 16.85 -4.11
N CYS A 265 3.05 17.81 -5.04
CA CYS A 265 4.17 18.55 -5.58
C CYS A 265 4.17 20.00 -5.09
N PHE A 266 5.31 20.68 -5.21
CA PHE A 266 5.37 22.14 -4.95
C PHE A 266 4.42 22.92 -5.84
N SER A 267 4.25 22.52 -7.10
CA SER A 267 3.33 23.15 -8.06
C SER A 267 1.85 23.01 -7.69
N ASP A 268 1.51 22.10 -6.78
CA ASP A 268 0.13 21.89 -6.34
C ASP A 268 -0.28 22.88 -5.23
N ILE A 269 0.70 23.58 -4.62
CA ILE A 269 0.47 24.55 -3.53
C ILE A 269 0.53 25.97 -4.10
N ASN A 270 -0.55 26.70 -3.95
CA ASN A 270 -0.58 28.14 -4.22
C ASN A 270 -0.60 28.88 -2.88
N TRP A 271 0.58 29.39 -2.47
CA TRP A 271 0.77 30.11 -1.21
C TRP A 271 0.13 31.50 -1.21
N GLU A 272 -0.06 32.12 -2.38
CA GLU A 272 -0.66 33.46 -2.49
C GLU A 272 -2.18 33.40 -2.35
N LYS A 273 -2.79 32.30 -2.82
CA LYS A 273 -4.25 32.12 -2.79
C LYS A 273 -4.72 31.21 -1.67
N ASP A 274 -3.81 30.69 -0.85
CA ASP A 274 -4.09 29.70 0.17
C ASP A 274 -4.86 28.48 -0.37
N GLU A 275 -4.37 27.91 -1.48
CA GLU A 275 -5.03 26.81 -2.16
C GLU A 275 -4.09 25.62 -2.39
N ILE A 276 -4.66 24.40 -2.28
CA ILE A 276 -4.05 23.16 -2.77
C ILE A 276 -4.84 22.73 -4.01
N ARG A 277 -4.19 22.68 -5.16
CA ARG A 277 -4.81 22.31 -6.45
C ARG A 277 -4.08 21.13 -7.07
N MET A 278 -4.74 19.99 -7.17
CA MET A 278 -4.14 18.79 -7.72
C MET A 278 -5.14 17.89 -8.46
N THR A 279 -4.64 16.95 -9.23
CA THR A 279 -5.44 15.86 -9.82
C THR A 279 -5.26 14.59 -9.00
N GLN A 280 -6.36 14.03 -8.51
CA GLN A 280 -6.35 12.82 -7.69
C GLN A 280 -5.85 11.60 -8.47
N ARG A 281 -4.89 10.87 -7.93
CA ARG A 281 -4.30 9.70 -8.60
C ARG A 281 -5.27 8.53 -8.77
N LYS A 282 -6.19 8.34 -7.83
CA LYS A 282 -7.11 7.20 -7.86
C LYS A 282 -8.25 7.41 -8.84
N THR A 283 -8.84 8.60 -8.87
CA THR A 283 -10.06 8.91 -9.63
C THR A 283 -9.81 9.70 -10.92
N GLY A 284 -8.71 10.47 -10.99
CA GLY A 284 -8.44 11.40 -12.08
C GLY A 284 -9.18 12.75 -11.94
N ASN A 285 -9.96 12.93 -10.88
CA ASN A 285 -10.72 14.17 -10.67
C ASN A 285 -9.80 15.30 -10.21
N GLY A 286 -10.06 16.51 -10.66
CA GLY A 286 -9.48 17.73 -10.11
C GLY A 286 -9.95 17.91 -8.66
N LEU A 287 -9.03 18.34 -7.79
CA LEU A 287 -9.30 18.61 -6.38
C LEU A 287 -8.76 20.00 -6.07
N LEU A 288 -9.62 20.84 -5.49
CA LEU A 288 -9.28 22.16 -4.98
C LEU A 288 -9.64 22.20 -3.50
N LEU A 289 -8.66 22.44 -2.65
CA LEU A 289 -8.83 22.49 -1.19
C LEU A 289 -8.21 23.77 -0.65
N PRO A 290 -8.73 24.32 0.45
CA PRO A 290 -8.10 25.45 1.13
C PRO A 290 -6.79 24.98 1.79
N LEU A 291 -5.74 25.81 1.66
CA LEU A 291 -4.50 25.69 2.43
C LEU A 291 -4.71 26.45 3.76
N THR A 292 -5.25 25.77 4.75
CA THR A 292 -5.44 26.42 6.07
C THR A 292 -4.11 26.72 6.74
N ALA A 293 -4.04 27.74 7.59
CA ALA A 293 -2.82 28.15 8.27
C ALA A 293 -2.11 27.01 9.01
N PRO A 294 -2.80 26.10 9.75
CA PRO A 294 -2.14 24.95 10.38
C PRO A 294 -1.45 24.01 9.39
N VAL A 295 -2.07 23.77 8.22
CA VAL A 295 -1.50 22.92 7.16
C VAL A 295 -0.33 23.63 6.50
N GLY A 296 -0.49 24.92 6.16
CA GLY A 296 0.55 25.73 5.52
C GLY A 296 1.81 25.84 6.38
N ASN A 297 1.65 26.16 7.67
CA ASN A 297 2.76 26.24 8.62
C ASN A 297 3.50 24.90 8.75
N ALA A 298 2.78 23.79 8.94
CA ALA A 298 3.42 22.48 9.06
C ALA A 298 4.15 22.05 7.77
N LEU A 299 3.61 22.38 6.59
CA LEU A 299 4.31 22.16 5.32
C LEU A 299 5.57 23.02 5.21
N TYR A 300 5.49 24.30 5.59
CA TYR A 300 6.61 25.22 5.56
C TYR A 300 7.74 24.77 6.49
N ASP A 301 7.42 24.39 7.74
CA ASP A 301 8.38 23.88 8.72
C ASP A 301 9.11 22.65 8.19
N TYR A 302 8.36 21.67 7.64
CA TYR A 302 8.96 20.47 7.05
C TYR A 302 9.87 20.83 5.87
N ILE A 303 9.42 21.68 4.95
CA ILE A 303 10.15 22.04 3.73
C ILE A 303 11.43 22.79 4.06
N SER A 304 11.37 23.71 5.06
CA SER A 304 12.48 24.60 5.38
C SER A 304 13.51 23.97 6.34
N ILE A 305 13.09 23.06 7.22
CA ILE A 305 13.92 22.58 8.33
C ILE A 305 14.34 21.11 8.14
N GLU A 306 13.42 20.21 7.77
CA GLU A 306 13.69 18.76 7.80
C GLU A 306 13.81 18.14 6.41
N ARG A 307 13.19 18.72 5.38
CA ARG A 307 13.19 18.12 4.06
C ARG A 307 14.60 18.07 3.47
N PRO A 308 15.10 16.88 3.08
CA PRO A 308 16.41 16.78 2.43
C PRO A 308 16.46 17.58 1.13
N GLU A 309 17.62 18.16 0.82
CA GLU A 309 17.85 18.74 -0.50
C GLU A 309 17.69 17.70 -1.59
N SER A 310 16.90 18.02 -2.60
CA SER A 310 16.60 17.09 -3.68
C SER A 310 16.03 17.82 -4.90
N ARG A 311 16.31 17.30 -6.08
CA ARG A 311 15.72 17.78 -7.35
C ARG A 311 14.28 17.28 -7.59
N HIS A 312 13.75 16.45 -6.70
CA HIS A 312 12.38 15.97 -6.82
C HIS A 312 11.38 17.10 -6.59
N SER A 313 10.41 17.21 -7.50
CA SER A 313 9.28 18.16 -7.39
C SER A 313 8.27 17.76 -6.30
N ARG A 314 8.35 16.53 -5.76
CA ARG A 314 7.50 16.06 -4.67
C ARG A 314 7.87 16.74 -3.37
N ILE A 315 6.86 17.14 -2.59
CA ILE A 315 7.08 17.74 -1.27
C ILE A 315 7.68 16.71 -0.32
N PHE A 316 7.03 15.54 -0.18
CA PHE A 316 7.43 14.55 0.81
C PHE A 316 8.44 13.53 0.29
N LEU A 317 9.56 13.45 1.00
CA LEU A 317 10.66 12.54 0.69
C LEU A 317 10.92 11.55 1.84
N CYS A 318 11.60 10.46 1.52
CA CYS A 318 12.15 9.55 2.52
C CYS A 318 13.24 10.26 3.34
N SER A 319 13.31 9.99 4.63
CA SER A 319 14.33 10.57 5.52
C SER A 319 15.73 9.98 5.32
N LEU A 320 15.83 8.86 4.63
CA LEU A 320 17.08 8.17 4.35
C LEU A 320 17.39 8.23 2.85
N ALA A 321 18.67 8.37 2.54
CA ALA A 321 19.15 8.30 1.16
C ALA A 321 18.61 7.04 0.43
N PRO A 322 18.30 7.17 -0.86
CA PRO A 322 18.54 8.29 -1.78
C PRO A 322 17.42 9.36 -1.79
N TYR A 323 16.81 9.68 -0.69
CA TYR A 323 15.79 10.73 -0.50
C TYR A 323 14.67 10.74 -1.56
N ARG A 324 14.25 9.54 -1.97
CA ARG A 324 13.19 9.37 -2.97
C ARG A 324 11.82 9.83 -2.43
N PRO A 325 10.87 10.15 -3.32
CA PRO A 325 9.49 10.41 -2.93
C PRO A 325 8.91 9.28 -2.09
N ILE A 326 8.12 9.62 -1.08
CA ILE A 326 7.47 8.63 -0.21
C ILE A 326 6.40 7.82 -0.95
N SER A 327 6.12 6.62 -0.44
CA SER A 327 5.01 5.79 -0.90
C SER A 327 3.71 6.09 -0.13
N PRO A 328 2.53 5.70 -0.67
CA PRO A 328 1.28 5.74 0.11
C PRO A 328 1.34 4.94 1.41
N GLY A 329 2.13 3.87 1.46
CA GLY A 329 2.39 3.11 2.68
C GLY A 329 3.12 3.92 3.75
N THR A 330 4.07 4.78 3.35
CA THR A 330 4.76 5.69 4.28
C THR A 330 3.79 6.68 4.92
N VAL A 331 2.79 7.18 4.17
CA VAL A 331 1.72 8.03 4.72
C VAL A 331 0.87 7.25 5.74
N GLY A 332 0.57 5.98 5.45
CA GLY A 332 -0.12 5.10 6.40
C GLY A 332 0.68 4.89 7.69
N ASN A 333 2.00 4.70 7.57
CA ASN A 333 2.89 4.58 8.74
C ASN A 333 2.98 5.89 9.55
N ALA A 334 2.96 7.05 8.89
CA ALA A 334 2.89 8.34 9.58
C ALA A 334 1.59 8.47 10.39
N ALA A 335 0.45 8.07 9.83
CA ALA A 335 -0.82 8.00 10.56
C ALA A 335 -0.72 7.08 11.79
N GLY A 336 -0.05 5.91 11.66
CA GLY A 336 0.21 5.01 12.77
C GLY A 336 1.01 5.69 13.89
N ARG A 337 2.11 6.39 13.56
CA ARG A 337 2.92 7.13 14.55
C ARG A 337 2.17 8.27 15.23
N ILE A 338 1.25 8.92 14.53
CA ILE A 338 0.37 9.94 15.13
C ILE A 338 -0.53 9.30 16.19
N PHE A 339 -1.12 8.13 15.91
CA PHE A 339 -1.93 7.40 16.88
C PHE A 339 -1.12 6.88 18.06
N ASP A 340 0.15 6.48 17.84
CA ASP A 340 1.07 6.12 18.91
C ASP A 340 1.36 7.33 19.82
N ALA A 341 1.70 8.48 19.23
CA ALA A 341 1.97 9.71 19.98
C ALA A 341 0.74 10.23 20.74
N ALA A 342 -0.46 10.02 20.17
CA ALA A 342 -1.73 10.35 20.83
C ALA A 342 -2.18 9.29 21.86
N SER A 343 -1.46 8.17 21.99
CA SER A 343 -1.79 7.03 22.86
C SER A 343 -3.19 6.46 22.62
N ILE A 344 -3.65 6.47 21.37
CA ILE A 344 -4.96 5.94 20.98
C ILE A 344 -4.81 4.71 20.07
N ARG A 345 -5.86 3.89 19.98
CA ARG A 345 -5.93 2.74 19.07
C ARG A 345 -4.74 1.80 19.17
N GLN A 346 -4.41 1.40 20.40
CA GLN A 346 -3.27 0.51 20.70
C GLN A 346 -3.64 -0.99 20.60
N GLY A 347 -4.91 -1.33 20.41
CA GLY A 347 -5.39 -2.70 20.29
C GLY A 347 -5.02 -3.33 18.94
N THR A 348 -4.85 -4.65 18.92
CA THR A 348 -4.49 -5.42 17.71
C THR A 348 -5.57 -5.37 16.61
N HIS A 349 -6.82 -5.11 16.99
CA HIS A 349 -7.96 -5.01 16.06
C HIS A 349 -8.31 -3.58 15.67
N ASP A 350 -7.62 -2.60 16.24
CA ASP A 350 -7.88 -1.20 15.96
C ASP A 350 -7.38 -0.81 14.58
N ARG A 351 -8.19 -0.10 13.83
CA ARG A 351 -7.75 0.47 12.56
C ARG A 351 -6.93 1.72 12.81
N ARG A 352 -5.75 1.75 12.22
CA ARG A 352 -4.74 2.82 12.42
C ARG A 352 -4.29 3.47 11.11
N GLY A 353 -4.97 3.23 10.01
CA GLY A 353 -4.58 3.76 8.70
C GLY A 353 -5.07 5.19 8.45
N SER A 354 -4.44 5.86 7.48
CA SER A 354 -4.77 7.23 7.07
C SER A 354 -6.22 7.45 6.63
N HIS A 355 -6.93 6.39 6.22
CA HIS A 355 -8.36 6.47 5.88
C HIS A 355 -9.26 6.89 7.05
N ILE A 356 -8.82 6.69 8.30
CA ILE A 356 -9.58 7.09 9.49
C ILE A 356 -9.79 8.60 9.55
N PHE A 357 -8.75 9.37 9.20
CA PHE A 357 -8.85 10.83 9.13
C PHE A 357 -9.89 11.27 8.11
N ARG A 358 -9.91 10.63 6.94
CA ARG A 358 -10.89 10.90 5.90
C ARG A 358 -12.32 10.51 6.32
N HIS A 359 -12.47 9.38 7.00
CA HIS A 359 -13.76 8.96 7.57
C HIS A 359 -14.22 9.94 8.65
N ASN A 360 -13.30 10.36 9.51
CA ASN A 360 -13.58 11.36 10.54
C ASN A 360 -14.07 12.68 9.93
N LEU A 361 -13.36 13.22 8.93
CA LEU A 361 -13.75 14.46 8.28
C LEU A 361 -15.14 14.32 7.60
N ALA A 362 -15.37 13.21 6.89
CA ALA A 362 -16.66 12.96 6.22
C ALA A 362 -17.82 12.86 7.23
N THR A 363 -17.62 12.15 8.35
CA THR A 363 -18.62 12.01 9.41
C THR A 363 -18.85 13.34 10.12
N SER A 364 -17.79 14.12 10.40
CA SER A 364 -17.89 15.46 10.97
C SER A 364 -18.68 16.42 10.08
N PHE A 365 -18.42 16.40 8.78
CA PHE A 365 -19.17 17.23 7.82
C PHE A 365 -20.63 16.83 7.77
N ALA A 366 -20.94 15.53 7.73
CA ALA A 366 -22.31 15.04 7.76
C ALA A 366 -23.02 15.44 9.07
N GLY A 367 -22.37 15.27 10.22
CA GLY A 367 -22.91 15.64 11.52
C GLY A 367 -23.09 17.16 11.72
N ASN A 368 -22.43 18.00 10.92
CA ASN A 368 -22.64 19.45 10.89
C ASN A 368 -23.60 19.90 9.78
N GLY A 369 -24.33 18.98 9.16
CA GLY A 369 -25.36 19.29 8.16
C GLY A 369 -24.81 19.77 6.81
N ILE A 370 -23.51 19.54 6.51
CA ILE A 370 -22.93 19.92 5.21
C ILE A 370 -23.59 19.09 4.09
N PRO A 371 -24.09 19.70 3.01
CA PRO A 371 -24.74 18.99 1.93
C PRO A 371 -23.84 17.92 1.29
N ARG A 372 -24.41 16.75 0.99
CA ARG A 372 -23.69 15.60 0.38
C ARG A 372 -22.86 15.97 -0.85
N PRO A 373 -23.34 16.78 -1.81
CA PRO A 373 -22.53 17.17 -2.96
C PRO A 373 -21.23 17.91 -2.56
N VAL A 374 -21.31 18.74 -1.51
CA VAL A 374 -20.14 19.49 -1.01
C VAL A 374 -19.14 18.53 -0.37
N ILE A 375 -19.61 17.57 0.45
CA ILE A 375 -18.75 16.53 1.04
C ILE A 375 -18.10 15.70 -0.06
N SER A 376 -18.86 15.27 -1.07
CA SER A 376 -18.33 14.52 -2.22
C SER A 376 -17.28 15.30 -3.00
N ALA A 377 -17.54 16.58 -3.26
CA ALA A 377 -16.60 17.45 -3.96
C ALA A 377 -15.30 17.64 -3.16
N THR A 378 -15.40 17.94 -1.86
CA THR A 378 -14.24 18.14 -0.97
C THR A 378 -13.37 16.88 -0.88
N LEU A 379 -14.01 15.72 -0.80
CA LEU A 379 -13.30 14.45 -0.75
C LEU A 379 -12.91 13.92 -2.13
N GLY A 380 -13.42 14.49 -3.22
CA GLY A 380 -13.17 14.03 -4.60
C GLY A 380 -13.72 12.62 -4.82
N HIS A 381 -14.97 12.37 -4.42
CA HIS A 381 -15.69 11.15 -4.77
C HIS A 381 -16.20 11.25 -6.21
N SER A 382 -16.02 10.17 -6.98
CA SER A 382 -16.61 10.05 -8.32
C SER A 382 -17.98 9.43 -8.31
N ASP A 383 -18.34 8.73 -7.23
CA ASP A 383 -19.59 8.02 -7.04
C ASP A 383 -20.32 8.63 -5.82
N PRO A 384 -21.55 9.17 -6.00
CA PRO A 384 -22.38 9.70 -4.91
C PRO A 384 -22.64 8.66 -3.81
N ASP A 385 -22.79 7.38 -4.17
CA ASP A 385 -23.06 6.29 -3.24
C ASP A 385 -21.89 6.01 -2.29
N SER A 386 -20.71 6.55 -2.60
CA SER A 386 -19.54 6.50 -1.71
C SER A 386 -19.79 7.13 -0.34
N LEU A 387 -20.84 7.98 -0.20
CA LEU A 387 -21.23 8.62 1.05
C LEU A 387 -22.23 7.82 1.89
N GLU A 388 -22.93 6.83 1.32
CA GLU A 388 -23.93 6.04 2.07
C GLU A 388 -23.35 5.44 3.36
N HIS A 389 -22.09 5.03 3.31
CA HIS A 389 -21.41 4.45 4.46
C HIS A 389 -21.23 5.44 5.62
N TYR A 390 -21.12 6.74 5.35
CA TYR A 390 -20.98 7.76 6.39
C TYR A 390 -22.31 8.13 7.01
N LEU A 391 -23.37 8.07 6.23
CA LEU A 391 -24.72 8.34 6.72
C LEU A 391 -25.20 7.29 7.71
N SER A 392 -24.84 6.02 7.50
CA SER A 392 -25.16 4.95 8.44
C SER A 392 -24.43 5.09 9.79
N ALA A 393 -23.37 5.91 9.86
CA ALA A 393 -22.63 6.22 11.06
C ALA A 393 -23.12 7.50 11.76
N ASP A 394 -23.97 8.27 11.12
CA ASP A 394 -24.55 9.50 11.67
C ASP A 394 -25.74 9.19 12.60
N ILE A 395 -25.42 8.64 13.76
CA ILE A 395 -26.40 8.24 14.77
C ILE A 395 -27.23 9.45 15.27
N ARG A 396 -26.66 10.66 15.24
CA ARG A 396 -27.32 11.87 15.71
C ARG A 396 -28.55 12.18 14.85
N HIS A 397 -28.37 12.35 13.55
CA HIS A 397 -29.52 12.60 12.64
C HIS A 397 -30.42 11.39 12.46
N LEU A 398 -29.89 10.15 12.57
CA LEU A 398 -30.71 8.95 12.58
C LEU A 398 -31.68 8.92 13.79
N ARG A 399 -31.24 9.42 14.96
CA ARG A 399 -32.12 9.56 16.13
C ARG A 399 -33.22 10.61 15.91
N GLU A 400 -32.91 11.69 15.22
CA GLU A 400 -33.91 12.72 14.87
C GLU A 400 -34.97 12.17 13.89
N CYS A 401 -34.60 11.19 13.05
CA CYS A 401 -35.53 10.50 12.15
C CYS A 401 -36.35 9.39 12.84
N SER A 402 -35.99 9.01 14.06
CA SER A 402 -36.75 7.95 14.77
C SER A 402 -38.12 8.44 15.20
N LEU A 403 -39.11 7.57 15.05
CA LEU A 403 -40.43 7.85 15.62
C LEU A 403 -40.34 7.93 17.15
N SER A 404 -41.07 8.86 17.77
CA SER A 404 -41.19 8.91 19.22
C SER A 404 -41.72 7.58 19.74
N ILE A 405 -41.06 7.04 20.76
CA ILE A 405 -41.52 5.84 21.48
C ILE A 405 -42.24 6.22 22.81
N GLU A 406 -42.54 7.50 23.02
CA GLU A 406 -43.19 7.97 24.24
C GLU A 406 -44.55 7.32 24.44
N ASP A 407 -45.28 7.08 23.35
CA ASP A 407 -46.59 6.40 23.35
C ASP A 407 -46.45 4.86 23.47
N PHE A 408 -45.22 4.34 23.38
CA PHE A 408 -44.92 2.91 23.47
C PHE A 408 -43.88 2.63 24.57
N PRO A 409 -44.23 2.89 25.87
CA PRO A 409 -43.28 2.73 26.93
C PRO A 409 -42.83 1.26 27.07
N VAL A 410 -41.55 1.02 27.28
CA VAL A 410 -40.99 -0.30 27.53
C VAL A 410 -41.62 -0.89 28.79
N ARG A 411 -42.22 -2.10 28.67
CA ARG A 411 -42.81 -2.79 29.81
C ARG A 411 -41.74 -3.01 30.88
N LYS A 412 -42.05 -2.64 32.13
CA LYS A 412 -41.18 -2.91 33.29
C LYS A 412 -40.79 -4.39 33.30
N GLY A 413 -39.50 -4.69 33.24
CA GLY A 413 -39.01 -6.05 33.31
C GLY A 413 -38.28 -6.56 32.05
N VAL A 414 -38.33 -5.82 30.92
CA VAL A 414 -37.59 -6.24 29.69
C VAL A 414 -36.10 -5.89 29.77
N PHE A 415 -35.73 -4.81 30.48
CA PHE A 415 -34.34 -4.36 30.71
C PHE A 415 -34.07 -4.04 32.18
N GLY A 416 -34.96 -4.32 33.10
CA GLY A 416 -34.74 -4.14 34.53
C GLY A 416 -34.17 -5.42 35.12
N LYS A 417 -33.02 -5.29 35.76
CA LYS A 417 -32.58 -6.26 36.77
C LYS A 417 -33.52 -6.14 37.96
#